data_246482369d5a66ebee8f4ba3868fc440
#
_entry.id   246482369d5a66ebee8f4ba3868fc440
#
_cell.length_a   1.000
_cell.length_b   1.000
_cell.length_c   1.000
_cell.angle_alpha   90.00
_cell.angle_beta   90.00
_cell.angle_gamma   90.00
#
_symmetry.space_group_name_H-M   'P 1'
#
loop_
_entity.id
_entity.type
_entity.pdbx_description
1 polymer ?
#
loop_
_entity_poly.entity_id
_entity_poly.type
_entity_poly.pdbx_seq_one_letter_code
_entity_poly.pdbx_strand_id
1 'polypeptide(L)'
;MKLPGTATQEENIYIAMGKLDIQPGQVFLDLGCGSGAVSAAAARYTTRIYGIDRREEAAAMSRARVPAGKFFAGEAAVLLPGLPQVDRCFIGGTRGIDEYWPLLLEKANCGCIIVADLARIGAAARVAEMMKQAGVFQELIQIHISRGYALAGDIALKPANPIFMVIGKC
;
A
#
# COMPACT_ATOMS: atom_id res chain seq x y z
N MET A 1 -15.13 -0.78 14.96
CA MET A 1 -14.30 -1.98 15.16
C MET A 1 -12.87 -1.64 14.76
N LYS A 2 -11.86 -1.94 15.59
CA LYS A 2 -10.46 -1.63 15.28
C LYS A 2 -9.80 -2.91 14.74
N LEU A 3 -9.35 -2.89 13.50
CA LEU A 3 -8.64 -4.03 12.92
C LEU A 3 -7.30 -4.24 13.64
N PRO A 4 -6.86 -5.49 13.86
CA PRO A 4 -5.51 -5.77 14.31
C PRO A 4 -4.51 -5.38 13.22
N GLY A 5 -3.43 -4.70 13.62
CA GLY A 5 -2.40 -4.15 12.74
C GLY A 5 -2.33 -2.63 12.86
N THR A 6 -1.26 -2.06 12.34
CA THR A 6 -1.06 -0.60 12.31
C THR A 6 -1.67 -0.06 11.03
N ALA A 7 -2.70 0.77 11.13
CA ALA A 7 -3.21 1.50 9.99
C ALA A 7 -2.11 2.43 9.44
N THR A 8 -2.00 2.54 8.12
CA THR A 8 -1.09 3.50 7.48
C THR A 8 -1.44 4.91 7.96
N GLN A 9 -0.44 5.64 8.46
CA GLN A 9 -0.62 7.00 8.93
C GLN A 9 -0.97 7.94 7.77
N GLU A 10 -1.72 8.99 8.05
CA GLU A 10 -2.22 9.91 7.04
C GLU A 10 -1.10 10.51 6.19
N GLU A 11 0.00 10.93 6.83
CA GLU A 11 1.16 11.50 6.15
C GLU A 11 1.81 10.49 5.19
N ASN A 12 1.90 9.22 5.60
CA ASN A 12 2.43 8.17 4.74
C ASN A 12 1.52 7.91 3.54
N ILE A 13 0.19 8.02 3.72
CA ILE A 13 -0.76 7.92 2.61
C ILE A 13 -0.51 9.02 1.58
N TYR A 14 -0.33 10.27 2.01
CA TYR A 14 -0.04 11.37 1.09
C TYR A 14 1.28 11.20 0.36
N ILE A 15 2.33 10.74 1.05
CA ILE A 15 3.61 10.42 0.41
C ILE A 15 3.44 9.29 -0.61
N ALA A 16 2.71 8.22 -0.24
CA ALA A 16 2.43 7.11 -1.16
C ALA A 16 1.65 7.56 -2.39
N MET A 17 0.62 8.42 -2.23
CA MET A 17 -0.13 8.96 -3.37
C MET A 17 0.76 9.80 -4.29
N GLY A 18 1.67 10.62 -3.73
CA GLY A 18 2.65 11.36 -4.51
C GLY A 18 3.62 10.46 -5.28
N LYS A 19 4.07 9.35 -4.68
CA LYS A 19 4.95 8.38 -5.34
C LYS A 19 4.23 7.55 -6.39
N LEU A 20 2.97 7.18 -6.15
CA LEU A 20 2.14 6.42 -7.08
C LEU A 20 1.76 7.22 -8.32
N ASP A 21 1.64 8.54 -8.22
CA ASP A 21 1.27 9.43 -9.34
C ASP A 21 0.11 8.87 -10.17
N ILE A 22 -1.01 8.59 -9.50
CA ILE A 22 -2.19 7.96 -10.10
C ILE A 22 -2.84 8.94 -11.07
N GLN A 23 -3.04 8.50 -12.34
CA GLN A 23 -3.72 9.29 -13.36
C GLN A 23 -5.17 8.81 -13.55
N PRO A 24 -6.08 9.68 -14.02
CA PRO A 24 -7.46 9.29 -14.30
C PRO A 24 -7.55 8.07 -15.24
N GLY A 25 -8.42 7.12 -14.89
CA GLY A 25 -8.64 5.91 -15.68
C GLY A 25 -7.64 4.77 -15.44
N GLN A 26 -6.58 5.00 -14.69
CA GLN A 26 -5.64 3.93 -14.32
C GLN A 26 -6.24 2.96 -13.31
N VAL A 27 -5.82 1.70 -13.38
CA VAL A 27 -6.17 0.66 -12.43
C VAL A 27 -5.23 0.75 -11.23
N PHE A 28 -5.81 0.99 -10.06
CA PHE A 28 -5.13 0.98 -8.77
C PHE A 28 -5.44 -0.30 -8.00
N LEU A 29 -4.41 -0.97 -7.50
CA LEU A 29 -4.49 -2.17 -6.67
C LEU A 29 -3.93 -1.90 -5.27
N ASP A 30 -4.70 -2.25 -4.23
CA ASP A 30 -4.35 -2.13 -2.81
C ASP A 30 -4.20 -3.53 -2.20
N LEU A 31 -2.96 -4.01 -2.05
CA LEU A 31 -2.64 -5.29 -1.43
C LEU A 31 -2.46 -5.15 0.08
N GLY A 32 -3.37 -5.77 0.83
CA GLY A 32 -3.52 -5.56 2.26
C GLY A 32 -4.33 -4.31 2.56
N CYS A 33 -5.47 -4.13 1.88
CA CYS A 33 -6.26 -2.89 1.88
C CYS A 33 -6.80 -2.48 3.27
N GLY A 34 -6.87 -3.39 4.22
CA GLY A 34 -7.19 -3.10 5.62
C GLY A 34 -8.51 -2.36 5.78
N SER A 35 -8.44 -1.14 6.32
CA SER A 35 -9.61 -0.26 6.50
C SER A 35 -9.99 0.52 5.23
N GLY A 36 -9.29 0.34 4.12
CA GLY A 36 -9.51 1.07 2.87
C GLY A 36 -9.06 2.53 2.88
N ALA A 37 -8.18 2.92 3.81
CA ALA A 37 -7.73 4.32 3.91
C ALA A 37 -6.89 4.76 2.71
N VAL A 38 -5.99 3.89 2.25
CA VAL A 38 -5.16 4.12 1.06
C VAL A 38 -6.03 4.13 -0.20
N SER A 39 -6.92 3.14 -0.33
CA SER A 39 -7.90 3.08 -1.42
C SER A 39 -8.81 4.31 -1.49
N ALA A 40 -9.23 4.87 -0.33
CA ALA A 40 -10.03 6.10 -0.28
C ALA A 40 -9.24 7.33 -0.76
N ALA A 41 -7.94 7.39 -0.48
CA ALA A 41 -7.08 8.43 -1.02
C ALA A 41 -6.92 8.29 -2.54
N ALA A 42 -6.71 7.06 -3.04
CA ALA A 42 -6.61 6.76 -4.46
C ALA A 42 -7.91 7.07 -5.24
N ALA A 43 -9.08 6.97 -4.58
CA ALA A 43 -10.39 7.29 -5.17
C ALA A 43 -10.56 8.74 -5.61
N ARG A 44 -9.66 9.64 -5.18
CA ARG A 44 -9.62 11.03 -5.66
C ARG A 44 -9.07 11.14 -7.08
N TYR A 45 -8.37 10.15 -7.57
CA TYR A 45 -7.66 10.16 -8.85
C TYR A 45 -8.27 9.19 -9.86
N THR A 46 -8.78 8.03 -9.42
CA THR A 46 -9.35 7.02 -10.30
C THR A 46 -10.56 6.34 -9.66
N THR A 47 -11.47 5.84 -10.49
CA THR A 47 -12.60 5.00 -10.07
C THR A 47 -12.33 3.51 -10.23
N ARG A 48 -11.19 3.13 -10.84
CA ARG A 48 -10.83 1.74 -11.12
C ARG A 48 -9.97 1.17 -9.98
N ILE A 49 -10.60 0.97 -8.82
CA ILE A 49 -9.93 0.57 -7.58
C ILE A 49 -10.24 -0.89 -7.28
N TYR A 50 -9.19 -1.65 -7.01
CA TYR A 50 -9.24 -3.03 -6.58
C TYR A 50 -8.46 -3.18 -5.28
N GLY A 51 -8.97 -3.94 -4.34
CA GLY A 51 -8.28 -4.21 -3.07
C GLY A 51 -8.41 -5.67 -2.67
N ILE A 52 -7.36 -6.18 -2.06
CA ILE A 52 -7.32 -7.53 -1.49
C ILE A 52 -6.89 -7.44 -0.03
N ASP A 53 -7.61 -8.10 0.86
CA ASP A 53 -7.16 -8.40 2.22
C ASP A 53 -7.58 -9.82 2.58
N ARG A 54 -6.78 -10.53 3.37
CA ARG A 54 -7.11 -11.90 3.77
C ARG A 54 -8.31 -11.98 4.71
N ARG A 55 -8.59 -10.89 5.41
CA ARG A 55 -9.66 -10.79 6.41
C ARG A 55 -10.92 -10.23 5.76
N GLU A 56 -12.02 -10.96 5.90
CA GLU A 56 -13.33 -10.50 5.38
C GLU A 56 -13.75 -9.16 5.99
N GLU A 57 -13.49 -8.95 7.30
CA GLU A 57 -13.83 -7.70 7.97
C GLU A 57 -13.11 -6.49 7.35
N ALA A 58 -11.85 -6.68 6.93
CA ALA A 58 -11.06 -5.64 6.27
C ALA A 58 -11.62 -5.32 4.88
N ALA A 59 -11.92 -6.34 4.08
CA ALA A 59 -12.54 -6.16 2.77
C ALA A 59 -13.93 -5.50 2.90
N ALA A 60 -14.72 -5.88 3.88
CA ALA A 60 -16.02 -5.26 4.16
C ALA A 60 -15.90 -3.78 4.54
N MET A 61 -14.92 -3.43 5.39
CA MET A 61 -14.63 -2.02 5.75
C MET A 61 -14.21 -1.21 4.52
N SER A 62 -13.37 -1.78 3.67
CA SER A 62 -12.91 -1.13 2.43
C SER A 62 -14.08 -0.91 1.46
N ARG A 63 -14.99 -1.89 1.29
CA ARG A 63 -16.22 -1.74 0.50
C ARG A 63 -17.12 -0.63 1.01
N ALA A 64 -17.28 -0.54 2.33
CA ALA A 64 -18.08 0.53 2.94
C ALA A 64 -17.43 1.92 2.76
N ARG A 65 -16.10 2.00 2.81
CA ARG A 65 -15.36 3.26 2.68
C ARG A 65 -15.26 3.75 1.24
N VAL A 66 -15.14 2.84 0.28
CA VAL A 66 -14.96 3.14 -1.14
C VAL A 66 -15.99 2.32 -1.95
N PRO A 67 -17.27 2.73 -1.98
CA PRO A 67 -18.33 1.95 -2.64
C PRO A 67 -18.13 1.71 -4.14
N ALA A 68 -17.37 2.58 -4.81
CA ALA A 68 -17.02 2.42 -6.23
C ALA A 68 -15.89 1.40 -6.48
N GLY A 69 -15.15 1.01 -5.44
CA GLY A 69 -14.06 0.04 -5.53
C GLY A 69 -14.54 -1.41 -5.45
N LYS A 70 -13.70 -2.32 -5.89
CA LYS A 70 -13.92 -3.78 -5.81
C LYS A 70 -12.95 -4.39 -4.82
N PHE A 71 -13.45 -4.91 -3.71
CA PHE A 71 -12.62 -5.44 -2.62
C PHE A 71 -12.94 -6.91 -2.35
N PHE A 72 -11.89 -7.71 -2.28
CA PHE A 72 -11.96 -9.16 -2.16
C PHE A 72 -11.28 -9.63 -0.88
N ALA A 73 -11.88 -10.61 -0.21
CA ALA A 73 -11.26 -11.29 0.92
C ALA A 73 -10.63 -12.59 0.46
N GLY A 74 -9.36 -12.79 0.78
CA GLY A 74 -8.62 -13.99 0.45
C GLY A 74 -7.12 -13.74 0.24
N GLU A 75 -6.41 -14.80 -0.12
CA GLU A 75 -4.98 -14.72 -0.40
C GLU A 75 -4.73 -14.03 -1.75
N ALA A 76 -3.76 -13.11 -1.76
CA ALA A 76 -3.44 -12.33 -2.97
C ALA A 76 -3.02 -13.24 -4.15
N ALA A 77 -2.23 -14.29 -3.87
CA ALA A 77 -1.80 -15.23 -4.91
C ALA A 77 -2.97 -15.96 -5.62
N VAL A 78 -4.08 -16.16 -4.92
CA VAL A 78 -5.28 -16.80 -5.48
C VAL A 78 -6.12 -15.82 -6.29
N LEU A 79 -6.21 -14.58 -5.83
CA LEU A 79 -7.14 -13.58 -6.38
C LEU A 79 -6.54 -12.75 -7.52
N LEU A 80 -5.24 -12.48 -7.49
CA LEU A 80 -4.54 -11.67 -8.50
C LEU A 80 -4.76 -12.13 -9.95
N PRO A 81 -4.73 -13.44 -10.29
CA PRO A 81 -4.94 -13.89 -11.66
C PRO A 81 -6.28 -13.45 -12.26
N GLY A 82 -7.32 -13.31 -11.43
CA GLY A 82 -8.67 -12.86 -11.86
C GLY A 82 -8.83 -11.35 -11.99
N LEU A 83 -7.84 -10.55 -11.60
CA LEU A 83 -7.91 -9.08 -11.68
C LEU A 83 -7.45 -8.56 -13.06
N PRO A 84 -7.84 -7.34 -13.44
CA PRO A 84 -7.30 -6.70 -14.63
C PRO A 84 -5.82 -6.40 -14.50
N GLN A 85 -5.20 -5.96 -15.60
CA GLN A 85 -3.85 -5.39 -15.58
C GLN A 85 -3.82 -4.14 -14.69
N VAL A 86 -2.68 -3.91 -14.02
CA VAL A 86 -2.50 -2.93 -12.94
C VAL A 86 -1.53 -1.84 -13.38
N ASP A 87 -1.92 -0.59 -13.18
CA ASP A 87 -1.08 0.57 -13.49
C ASP A 87 -0.38 1.11 -12.24
N ARG A 88 -1.00 0.94 -11.07
CA ARG A 88 -0.52 1.43 -9.77
C ARG A 88 -0.82 0.41 -8.68
N CYS A 89 0.17 0.06 -7.88
CA CYS A 89 0.00 -0.91 -6.81
C CYS A 89 0.54 -0.37 -5.49
N PHE A 90 -0.27 -0.46 -4.43
CA PHE A 90 0.17 -0.25 -3.06
C PHE A 90 0.23 -1.58 -2.32
N ILE A 91 1.32 -1.81 -1.58
CA ILE A 91 1.52 -3.00 -0.74
C ILE A 91 1.58 -2.56 0.73
N GLY A 92 0.49 -2.79 1.46
CA GLY A 92 0.37 -2.50 2.90
C GLY A 92 0.81 -3.65 3.81
N GLY A 93 1.20 -4.79 3.25
CA GLY A 93 1.67 -5.95 3.99
C GLY A 93 2.35 -6.99 3.10
N THR A 94 3.36 -7.66 3.67
CA THR A 94 4.23 -8.60 2.92
C THR A 94 3.92 -10.07 3.18
N ARG A 95 2.81 -10.39 3.86
CA ARG A 95 2.46 -11.79 4.08
C ARG A 95 2.05 -12.46 2.76
N GLY A 96 2.67 -13.61 2.46
CA GLY A 96 2.48 -14.32 1.20
C GLY A 96 3.14 -13.63 -0.01
N ILE A 97 4.10 -12.72 0.22
CA ILE A 97 4.71 -11.95 -0.88
C ILE A 97 5.46 -12.84 -1.87
N ASP A 98 6.04 -13.94 -1.43
CA ASP A 98 6.79 -14.84 -2.31
C ASP A 98 5.87 -15.50 -3.34
N GLU A 99 4.63 -15.82 -2.94
CA GLU A 99 3.64 -16.42 -3.82
C GLU A 99 3.00 -15.41 -4.76
N TYR A 100 2.68 -14.21 -4.28
CA TYR A 100 1.97 -13.23 -5.11
C TYR A 100 2.89 -12.29 -5.91
N TRP A 101 4.17 -12.13 -5.56
CA TRP A 101 5.07 -11.20 -6.24
C TRP A 101 5.23 -11.50 -7.74
N PRO A 102 5.54 -12.74 -8.17
CA PRO A 102 5.62 -13.02 -9.60
C PRO A 102 4.30 -12.77 -10.33
N LEU A 103 3.16 -13.09 -9.71
CA LEU A 103 1.84 -12.84 -10.28
C LEU A 103 1.53 -11.34 -10.38
N LEU A 104 1.99 -10.53 -9.41
CA LEU A 104 1.86 -9.07 -9.47
C LEU A 104 2.66 -8.51 -10.65
N LEU A 105 3.88 -8.99 -10.88
CA LEU A 105 4.70 -8.57 -12.02
C LEU A 105 4.05 -8.92 -13.37
N GLU A 106 3.44 -10.10 -13.49
CA GLU A 106 2.68 -10.50 -14.68
C GLU A 106 1.44 -9.60 -14.91
N LYS A 107 0.86 -9.07 -13.85
CA LYS A 107 -0.29 -8.15 -13.91
C LYS A 107 0.09 -6.69 -14.08
N ALA A 108 1.34 -6.34 -13.86
CA ALA A 108 1.80 -4.96 -13.98
C ALA A 108 1.90 -4.53 -15.45
N ASN A 109 1.24 -3.44 -15.80
CA ASN A 109 1.46 -2.78 -17.10
C ASN A 109 2.87 -2.18 -17.16
N CYS A 110 3.40 -2.01 -18.37
CA CYS A 110 4.62 -1.21 -18.57
C CYS A 110 4.43 0.19 -17.97
N GLY A 111 5.36 0.61 -17.14
CA GLY A 111 5.27 1.86 -16.37
C GLY A 111 4.43 1.75 -15.07
N CYS A 112 4.00 0.57 -14.68
CA CYS A 112 3.33 0.36 -13.39
C CYS A 112 4.24 0.77 -12.24
N ILE A 113 3.73 1.63 -11.36
CA ILE A 113 4.45 2.02 -10.12
C ILE A 113 3.93 1.20 -8.96
N ILE A 114 4.86 0.60 -8.22
CA ILE A 114 4.60 -0.21 -7.03
C ILE A 114 5.19 0.51 -5.82
N VAL A 115 4.37 0.74 -4.79
CA VAL A 115 4.80 1.35 -3.52
C VAL A 115 4.49 0.40 -2.38
N ALA A 116 5.51 -0.03 -1.63
CA ALA A 116 5.36 -0.83 -0.43
C ALA A 116 5.63 0.00 0.82
N ASP A 117 4.67 0.04 1.77
CA ASP A 117 4.72 0.81 3.02
C ASP A 117 4.92 -0.12 4.21
N LEU A 118 6.13 -0.14 4.80
CA LEU A 118 6.58 -1.18 5.69
C LEU A 118 7.15 -0.61 7.00
N ALA A 119 6.65 -1.11 8.14
CA ALA A 119 7.10 -0.68 9.47
C ALA A 119 8.41 -1.36 9.93
N ARG A 120 8.89 -2.38 9.22
CA ARG A 120 10.06 -3.16 9.61
C ARG A 120 11.14 -3.09 8.54
N ILE A 121 12.36 -2.68 8.94
CA ILE A 121 13.49 -2.55 8.02
C ILE A 121 13.85 -3.87 7.32
N GLY A 122 13.78 -5.01 8.01
CA GLY A 122 14.05 -6.31 7.39
C GLY A 122 13.05 -6.65 6.28
N ALA A 123 11.77 -6.32 6.45
CA ALA A 123 10.77 -6.48 5.41
C ALA A 123 11.02 -5.53 4.22
N ALA A 124 11.39 -4.28 4.50
CA ALA A 124 11.72 -3.30 3.48
C ALA A 124 12.96 -3.70 2.67
N ALA A 125 14.01 -4.16 3.34
CA ALA A 125 15.23 -4.66 2.68
C ALA A 125 14.92 -5.85 1.76
N ARG A 126 14.09 -6.78 2.24
CA ARG A 126 13.66 -7.94 1.43
C ARG A 126 12.88 -7.50 0.17
N VAL A 127 11.91 -6.62 0.32
CA VAL A 127 11.12 -6.11 -0.81
C VAL A 127 12.01 -5.34 -1.79
N ALA A 128 12.94 -4.52 -1.29
CA ALA A 128 13.89 -3.81 -2.15
C ALA A 128 14.77 -4.80 -2.95
N GLU A 129 15.22 -5.89 -2.33
CA GLU A 129 16.00 -6.91 -3.01
C GLU A 129 15.18 -7.66 -4.06
N MET A 130 13.92 -8.03 -3.75
CA MET A 130 13.01 -8.64 -4.73
C MET A 130 12.77 -7.72 -5.93
N MET A 131 12.59 -6.41 -5.70
CA MET A 131 12.44 -5.42 -6.77
C MET A 131 13.73 -5.26 -7.60
N LYS A 132 14.92 -5.32 -6.98
CA LYS A 132 16.21 -5.30 -7.70
C LYS A 132 16.39 -6.53 -8.58
N GLN A 133 16.10 -7.71 -8.05
CA GLN A 133 16.18 -8.97 -8.82
C GLN A 133 15.22 -8.98 -10.02
N ALA A 134 14.07 -8.33 -9.89
CA ALA A 134 13.12 -8.15 -10.99
C ALA A 134 13.45 -6.97 -11.93
N GLY A 135 14.51 -6.19 -11.64
CA GLY A 135 14.90 -5.04 -12.46
C GLY A 135 13.96 -3.83 -12.35
N VAL A 136 13.09 -3.79 -11.34
CA VAL A 136 12.07 -2.73 -11.19
C VAL A 136 12.34 -1.76 -10.04
N PHE A 137 13.38 -1.97 -9.23
CA PHE A 137 13.69 -1.11 -8.08
C PHE A 137 14.03 0.32 -8.51
N GLN A 138 13.43 1.30 -7.82
CA GLN A 138 13.71 2.74 -7.99
C GLN A 138 14.39 3.33 -6.77
N GLU A 139 13.75 3.27 -5.61
CA GLU A 139 14.27 3.86 -4.37
C GLU A 139 13.70 3.20 -3.12
N LEU A 140 14.40 3.39 -1.99
CA LEU A 140 13.91 3.14 -0.65
C LEU A 140 14.05 4.42 0.16
N ILE A 141 12.96 4.88 0.76
CA ILE A 141 12.97 6.03 1.65
C ILE A 141 12.54 5.63 3.05
N GLN A 142 13.09 6.33 4.05
CA GLN A 142 12.64 6.23 5.43
C GLN A 142 11.89 7.49 5.81
N ILE A 143 10.71 7.33 6.42
CA ILE A 143 9.84 8.42 6.82
C ILE A 143 9.82 8.47 8.35
N HIS A 144 10.21 9.62 8.91
CA HIS A 144 10.15 9.90 10.34
C HIS A 144 9.10 10.98 10.60
N ILE A 145 8.16 10.69 11.49
CA ILE A 145 7.13 11.62 11.93
C ILE A 145 7.25 11.78 13.44
N SER A 146 7.25 13.02 13.91
CA SER A 146 7.09 13.34 15.32
C SER A 146 5.87 14.21 15.53
N ARG A 147 5.09 13.92 16.58
CA ARG A 147 3.89 14.68 16.90
C ARG A 147 4.12 15.53 18.12
N GLY A 148 3.72 16.82 18.01
CA GLY A 148 3.72 17.73 19.15
C GLY A 148 2.71 17.34 20.21
N TYR A 149 3.07 17.50 21.47
CA TYR A 149 2.15 17.39 22.59
C TYR A 149 2.52 18.42 23.66
N ALA A 150 1.52 18.84 24.46
CA ALA A 150 1.75 19.80 25.56
C ALA A 150 2.56 19.17 26.69
N LEU A 151 3.62 19.84 27.12
CA LEU A 151 4.47 19.44 28.23
C LEU A 151 4.92 20.68 29.01
N ALA A 152 4.53 20.79 30.27
CA ALA A 152 4.95 21.87 31.19
C ALA A 152 4.81 23.31 30.64
N GLY A 153 3.72 23.57 29.90
CA GLY A 153 3.47 24.90 29.31
C GLY A 153 4.14 25.16 27.97
N ASP A 154 4.83 24.17 27.40
CA ASP A 154 5.49 24.23 26.09
C ASP A 154 5.09 23.03 25.23
N ILE A 155 5.69 22.87 24.05
CA ILE A 155 5.45 21.77 23.11
C ILE A 155 6.69 20.87 23.07
N ALA A 156 6.50 19.61 23.41
CA ALA A 156 7.49 18.55 23.19
C ALA A 156 7.08 17.67 21.99
N LEU A 157 8.05 16.94 21.41
CA LEU A 157 7.82 16.04 20.28
C LEU A 157 7.91 14.59 20.72
N LYS A 158 6.90 13.79 20.34
CA LYS A 158 6.91 12.34 20.48
C LYS A 158 7.10 11.70 19.12
N PRO A 159 8.20 10.94 18.89
CA PRO A 159 8.40 10.25 17.62
C PRO A 159 7.41 9.10 17.45
N ALA A 160 6.91 8.92 16.24
CA ALA A 160 6.24 7.71 15.79
C ALA A 160 7.29 6.70 15.30
N ASN A 161 6.92 5.41 15.25
CA ASN A 161 7.78 4.42 14.62
C ASN A 161 8.04 4.81 13.15
N PRO A 162 9.30 4.75 12.70
CA PRO A 162 9.61 5.06 11.31
C PRO A 162 8.95 4.06 10.37
N ILE A 163 8.63 4.53 9.17
CA ILE A 163 8.13 3.72 8.07
C ILE A 163 9.19 3.70 6.96
N PHE A 164 9.31 2.56 6.31
CA PHE A 164 10.17 2.37 5.15
C PHE A 164 9.28 2.19 3.92
N MET A 165 9.45 3.07 2.95
CA MET A 165 8.69 2.99 1.71
C MET A 165 9.63 2.57 0.59
N VAL A 166 9.29 1.46 -0.07
CA VAL A 166 10.06 0.91 -1.21
C VAL A 166 9.27 1.15 -2.46
N ILE A 167 9.90 1.79 -3.44
CA ILE A 167 9.26 2.19 -4.70
C ILE A 167 9.91 1.41 -5.85
N GLY A 168 9.08 0.84 -6.72
CA GLY A 168 9.47 0.18 -7.94
C GLY A 168 8.67 0.66 -9.14
N LYS A 169 9.23 0.44 -10.35
CA LYS A 169 8.56 0.76 -11.62
C LYS A 169 8.86 -0.33 -12.64
N CYS A 170 7.79 -0.94 -13.19
CA CYS A 170 7.84 -1.96 -14.24
C CYS A 170 8.04 -1.36 -15.64
#